data_202c1d4be9ff7dd32bf927fdf79065fe
#
_entry.id   202c1d4be9ff7dd32bf927fdf79065fe
#
_cell.length_a   1.000
_cell.length_b   1.000
_cell.length_c   1.000
_cell.angle_alpha   90.00
_cell.angle_beta   90.00
_cell.angle_gamma   90.00
#
_symmetry.space_group_name_H-M   'P 1'
#
loop_
_entity.id
_entity.type
_entity.pdbx_description
1 polymer ?
#
loop_
_entity_poly.entity_id
_entity_poly.type
_entity_poly.pdbx_seq_one_letter_code
_entity_poly.pdbx_strand_id
1 'polypeptide(L)'
;MRAVIPLSKRPFDIACVVFFFINLTFITYIVDLEQLVIADPHHFDYPLWPPRALVDLVHSYGDTFDPLQNARPVWWKATIWIDALGFGPFYAAALWAWVKGKDWIRLPAIIWASVMMTNVTIIMSEEIWGPHASPRLAIVTLLNAPWFLFPVGVIARMWKSEHPFTVAAQTTNPAQPEPLKEAA
;
A
#
# COMPACT_ATOMS: atom_id res chain seq x y z
N MET A 1 -17.61 8.86 -24.15
CA MET A 1 -17.74 8.46 -22.72
C MET A 1 -16.80 7.28 -22.46
N ARG A 2 -16.38 7.05 -21.20
CA ARG A 2 -15.58 5.87 -20.82
C ARG A 2 -16.37 5.01 -19.85
N ALA A 3 -16.27 3.69 -19.98
CA ALA A 3 -16.93 2.74 -19.11
C ALA A 3 -15.92 2.17 -18.10
N VAL A 4 -16.32 2.02 -16.84
CA VAL A 4 -15.48 1.45 -15.79
C VAL A 4 -15.38 -0.07 -15.97
N ILE A 5 -14.16 -0.61 -15.93
CA ILE A 5 -13.93 -2.05 -15.90
C ILE A 5 -14.30 -2.55 -14.48
N PRO A 6 -15.23 -3.49 -14.33
CA PRO A 6 -15.61 -4.01 -13.02
C PRO A 6 -14.43 -4.56 -12.24
N LEU A 7 -14.39 -4.35 -10.92
CA LEU A 7 -13.29 -4.82 -10.06
C LEU A 7 -13.09 -6.33 -10.15
N SER A 8 -14.17 -7.10 -10.30
CA SER A 8 -14.12 -8.57 -10.50
C SER A 8 -13.31 -9.03 -11.72
N LYS A 9 -13.12 -8.15 -12.72
CA LYS A 9 -12.31 -8.41 -13.90
C LYS A 9 -10.87 -7.90 -13.76
N ARG A 10 -10.49 -7.44 -12.58
CA ARG A 10 -9.19 -6.83 -12.27
C ARG A 10 -8.54 -7.52 -11.07
N PRO A 11 -8.06 -8.79 -11.19
CA PRO A 11 -7.62 -9.60 -10.05
C PRO A 11 -6.43 -8.98 -9.29
N PHE A 12 -5.45 -8.38 -9.98
CA PHE A 12 -4.36 -7.66 -9.33
C PHE A 12 -4.88 -6.44 -8.53
N ASP A 13 -5.88 -5.75 -9.06
CA ASP A 13 -6.47 -4.59 -8.39
C ASP A 13 -7.25 -5.01 -7.12
N ILE A 14 -7.79 -6.23 -7.06
CA ILE A 14 -8.36 -6.80 -5.83
C ILE A 14 -7.27 -7.01 -4.78
N ALA A 15 -6.13 -7.57 -5.17
CA ALA A 15 -4.99 -7.72 -4.26
C ALA A 15 -4.48 -6.36 -3.74
N CYS A 16 -4.44 -5.32 -4.61
CA CYS A 16 -4.11 -3.96 -4.18
C CYS A 16 -5.11 -3.42 -3.16
N VAL A 17 -6.42 -3.64 -3.35
CA VAL A 17 -7.45 -3.22 -2.39
C VAL A 17 -7.23 -3.88 -1.03
N VAL A 18 -6.95 -5.18 -0.98
CA VAL A 18 -6.63 -5.89 0.27
C VAL A 18 -5.36 -5.32 0.90
N PHE A 19 -4.31 -5.12 0.11
CA PHE A 19 -3.05 -4.54 0.59
C PHE A 19 -3.27 -3.14 1.18
N PHE A 20 -3.95 -2.23 0.49
CA PHE A 20 -4.21 -0.89 0.99
C PHE A 20 -5.11 -0.89 2.23
N PHE A 21 -6.07 -1.82 2.32
CA PHE A 21 -6.92 -1.95 3.50
C PHE A 21 -6.12 -2.38 4.73
N ILE A 22 -5.26 -3.39 4.60
CA ILE A 22 -4.40 -3.86 5.70
C ILE A 22 -3.45 -2.73 6.12
N ASN A 23 -2.84 -2.03 5.16
CA ASN A 23 -1.94 -0.92 5.46
C ASN A 23 -2.68 0.19 6.21
N LEU A 24 -3.84 0.64 5.71
CA LEU A 24 -4.61 1.69 6.36
C LEU A 24 -5.01 1.33 7.78
N THR A 25 -5.56 0.13 7.99
CA THR A 25 -6.21 -0.21 9.26
C THR A 25 -5.25 -0.80 10.29
N PHE A 26 -4.24 -1.54 9.86
CA PHE A 26 -3.34 -2.23 10.78
C PHE A 26 -1.93 -1.63 10.77
N ILE A 27 -1.28 -1.50 9.61
CA ILE A 27 0.11 -1.04 9.58
C ILE A 27 0.20 0.42 10.01
N THR A 28 -0.41 1.34 9.27
CA THR A 28 -0.27 2.78 9.51
C THR A 28 -0.83 3.22 10.86
N TYR A 29 -2.07 2.80 11.21
CA TYR A 29 -2.74 3.33 12.41
C TYR A 29 -2.69 2.42 13.64
N ILE A 30 -1.96 1.31 13.58
CA ILE A 30 -1.62 0.50 14.75
C ILE A 30 -0.11 0.38 14.88
N VAL A 31 0.57 -0.28 13.92
CA VAL A 31 2.01 -0.58 14.02
C VAL A 31 2.85 0.70 13.98
N ASP A 32 2.61 1.57 13.01
CA ASP A 32 3.38 2.80 12.84
C ASP A 32 3.00 3.86 13.86
N LEU A 33 1.68 4.01 14.11
CA LEU A 33 1.21 4.98 15.10
C LEU A 33 1.72 4.65 16.51
N GLU A 34 1.84 3.36 16.86
CA GLU A 34 2.45 2.94 18.12
C GLU A 34 3.83 3.57 18.30
N GLN A 35 4.67 3.54 17.27
CA GLN A 35 6.03 4.04 17.31
C GLN A 35 6.14 5.57 17.37
N LEU A 36 5.05 6.29 17.07
CA LEU A 36 4.97 7.73 17.20
C LEU A 36 4.47 8.16 18.57
N VAL A 37 3.53 7.40 19.16
CA VAL A 37 2.91 7.75 20.46
C VAL A 37 3.69 7.22 21.65
N ILE A 38 4.47 6.15 21.49
CA ILE A 38 5.38 5.60 22.50
C ILE A 38 6.82 6.02 22.13
N ALA A 39 7.41 6.89 22.94
CA ALA A 39 8.75 7.42 22.67
C ALA A 39 9.85 6.40 22.99
N ASP A 40 9.71 5.67 24.10
CA ASP A 40 10.63 4.64 24.59
C ASP A 40 9.88 3.33 24.82
N PRO A 41 10.11 2.27 24.03
CA PRO A 41 9.40 1.01 24.16
C PRO A 41 9.71 0.23 25.46
N HIS A 42 10.76 0.61 26.18
CA HIS A 42 11.13 -0.03 27.45
C HIS A 42 10.59 0.71 28.69
N HIS A 43 10.20 1.99 28.54
CA HIS A 43 9.70 2.83 29.64
C HIS A 43 8.51 3.68 29.14
N PHE A 44 7.31 3.17 29.23
CA PHE A 44 6.10 3.86 28.74
C PHE A 44 4.87 3.51 29.55
N ASP A 45 3.87 4.39 29.48
CA ASP A 45 2.49 4.11 29.85
C ASP A 45 1.71 3.74 28.61
N TYR A 46 0.79 2.76 28.71
CA TYR A 46 -0.03 2.37 27.57
C TYR A 46 -0.89 3.53 27.08
N PRO A 47 -0.81 3.85 25.78
CA PRO A 47 -1.66 4.89 25.20
C PRO A 47 -3.13 4.43 25.15
N LEU A 48 -4.03 5.39 24.92
CA LEU A 48 -5.45 5.07 24.65
C LEU A 48 -5.58 4.25 23.33
N TRP A 49 -4.72 4.51 22.38
CA TRP A 49 -4.62 3.82 21.10
C TRP A 49 -3.16 3.81 20.62
N PRO A 50 -2.63 2.71 20.08
CA PRO A 50 -3.28 1.40 19.84
C PRO A 50 -3.64 0.61 21.12
N PRO A 51 -4.54 -0.41 21.00
CA PRO A 51 -4.88 -1.27 22.13
C PRO A 51 -3.66 -2.01 22.69
N ARG A 52 -3.64 -2.21 24.03
CA ARG A 52 -2.51 -2.82 24.75
C ARG A 52 -1.98 -4.10 24.09
N ALA A 53 -2.86 -5.05 23.73
CA ALA A 53 -2.44 -6.31 23.13
C ALA A 53 -1.69 -6.14 21.80
N LEU A 54 -1.99 -5.06 21.04
CA LEU A 54 -1.30 -4.76 19.80
C LEU A 54 0.02 -4.03 20.03
N VAL A 55 0.12 -3.20 21.06
CA VAL A 55 1.40 -2.63 21.53
C VAL A 55 2.35 -3.74 21.95
N ASP A 56 1.88 -4.69 22.80
CA ASP A 56 2.67 -5.83 23.24
C ASP A 56 3.14 -6.70 22.03
N LEU A 57 2.29 -6.86 21.03
CA LEU A 57 2.63 -7.59 19.79
C LEU A 57 3.75 -6.89 19.03
N VAL A 58 3.65 -5.58 18.83
CA VAL A 58 4.66 -4.76 18.11
C VAL A 58 6.01 -4.83 18.83
N HIS A 59 6.02 -4.63 20.16
CA HIS A 59 7.25 -4.70 20.95
C HIS A 59 7.88 -6.09 20.91
N SER A 60 7.07 -7.16 21.09
CA SER A 60 7.54 -8.54 21.00
C SER A 60 8.15 -8.88 19.64
N TYR A 61 7.59 -8.34 18.57
CA TYR A 61 8.16 -8.46 17.22
C TYR A 61 9.51 -7.74 17.13
N GLY A 62 9.59 -6.50 17.61
CA GLY A 62 10.83 -5.73 17.68
C GLY A 62 11.93 -6.45 18.44
N ASP A 63 11.62 -6.98 19.64
CA ASP A 63 12.58 -7.70 20.49
C ASP A 63 13.07 -9.01 19.85
N THR A 64 12.24 -9.66 19.07
CA THR A 64 12.53 -11.00 18.55
C THR A 64 13.12 -11.00 17.15
N PHE A 65 12.67 -10.10 16.28
CA PHE A 65 12.96 -10.16 14.86
C PHE A 65 13.59 -8.88 14.30
N ASP A 66 13.18 -7.70 14.80
CA ASP A 66 13.45 -6.42 14.18
C ASP A 66 13.88 -5.36 15.22
N PRO A 67 15.15 -5.38 15.65
CA PRO A 67 15.67 -4.42 16.63
C PRO A 67 15.51 -2.95 16.22
N LEU A 68 15.46 -2.67 14.92
CA LEU A 68 15.27 -1.32 14.38
C LEU A 68 13.93 -0.73 14.84
N GLN A 69 12.88 -1.57 14.90
CA GLN A 69 11.55 -1.15 15.31
C GLN A 69 11.50 -0.68 16.78
N ASN A 70 12.36 -1.21 17.64
CA ASN A 70 12.48 -0.76 19.03
C ASN A 70 13.52 0.38 19.19
N ALA A 71 14.56 0.41 18.38
CA ALA A 71 15.59 1.45 18.43
C ALA A 71 15.08 2.82 17.97
N ARG A 72 14.19 2.88 17.01
CA ARG A 72 13.46 4.07 16.50
C ARG A 72 14.39 5.28 16.23
N PRO A 73 15.49 5.13 15.45
CA PRO A 73 16.34 6.26 15.13
C PRO A 73 15.58 7.37 14.40
N VAL A 74 16.11 8.59 14.36
CA VAL A 74 15.41 9.76 13.81
C VAL A 74 14.94 9.56 12.37
N TRP A 75 15.76 8.93 11.53
CA TRP A 75 15.41 8.66 10.14
C TRP A 75 14.27 7.64 10.04
N TRP A 76 14.22 6.63 10.93
CA TRP A 76 13.13 5.67 11.02
C TRP A 76 11.81 6.37 11.38
N LYS A 77 11.82 7.22 12.42
CA LYS A 77 10.63 8.02 12.76
C LYS A 77 10.17 8.91 11.61
N ALA A 78 11.10 9.41 10.78
CA ALA A 78 10.72 10.19 9.59
C ALA A 78 9.97 9.34 8.56
N THR A 79 10.37 8.09 8.32
CA THR A 79 9.62 7.18 7.42
C THR A 79 8.23 6.85 7.96
N ILE A 80 8.11 6.66 9.28
CA ILE A 80 6.82 6.43 9.96
C ILE A 80 5.90 7.67 9.85
N TRP A 81 6.44 8.88 10.00
CA TRP A 81 5.65 10.10 9.77
C TRP A 81 5.18 10.23 8.32
N ILE A 82 6.00 9.85 7.34
CA ILE A 82 5.61 9.79 5.92
C ILE A 82 4.45 8.80 5.74
N ASP A 83 4.50 7.65 6.40
CA ASP A 83 3.39 6.68 6.35
C ASP A 83 2.12 7.27 6.99
N ALA A 84 2.19 7.70 8.23
CA ALA A 84 1.01 8.15 8.98
C ALA A 84 0.30 9.36 8.33
N LEU A 85 1.06 10.36 7.85
CA LEU A 85 0.50 11.61 7.31
C LEU A 85 0.37 11.62 5.79
N GLY A 86 1.18 10.83 5.08
CA GLY A 86 1.18 10.77 3.62
C GLY A 86 0.48 9.53 3.08
N PHE A 87 0.96 8.35 3.46
CA PHE A 87 0.45 7.10 2.92
C PHE A 87 -0.90 6.70 3.52
N GLY A 88 -1.15 6.96 4.79
CA GLY A 88 -2.46 6.71 5.41
C GLY A 88 -3.61 7.38 4.64
N PRO A 89 -3.59 8.72 4.43
CA PRO A 89 -4.57 9.40 3.57
C PRO A 89 -4.57 8.88 2.13
N PHE A 90 -3.40 8.54 1.57
CA PHE A 90 -3.32 7.94 0.24
C PHE A 90 -4.04 6.58 0.20
N TYR A 91 -3.85 5.69 1.18
CA TYR A 91 -4.53 4.39 1.22
C TYR A 91 -6.04 4.53 1.24
N ALA A 92 -6.59 5.49 2.00
CA ALA A 92 -8.03 5.77 2.00
C ALA A 92 -8.53 6.22 0.62
N ALA A 93 -7.80 7.13 -0.03
CA ALA A 93 -8.10 7.62 -1.37
C ALA A 93 -7.96 6.50 -2.42
N ALA A 94 -6.92 5.67 -2.31
CA ALA A 94 -6.67 4.54 -3.19
C ALA A 94 -7.77 3.48 -3.08
N LEU A 95 -8.17 3.10 -1.88
CA LEU A 95 -9.28 2.16 -1.65
C LEU A 95 -10.54 2.61 -2.38
N TRP A 96 -10.92 3.88 -2.20
CA TRP A 96 -12.08 4.44 -2.89
C TRP A 96 -11.89 4.43 -4.41
N ALA A 97 -10.74 4.89 -4.90
CA ALA A 97 -10.48 5.02 -6.32
C ALA A 97 -10.39 3.67 -7.05
N TRP A 98 -9.73 2.67 -6.44
CA TRP A 98 -9.62 1.31 -6.98
C TRP A 98 -10.98 0.62 -7.08
N VAL A 99 -11.79 0.70 -6.00
CA VAL A 99 -13.14 0.10 -5.99
C VAL A 99 -14.05 0.78 -7.01
N LYS A 100 -14.01 2.12 -7.09
CA LYS A 100 -14.85 2.90 -8.01
C LYS A 100 -14.27 3.05 -9.43
N GLY A 101 -13.09 2.51 -9.72
CA GLY A 101 -12.45 2.59 -11.02
C GLY A 101 -12.13 4.03 -11.46
N LYS A 102 -11.50 4.82 -10.58
CA LYS A 102 -11.20 6.22 -10.83
C LYS A 102 -9.76 6.41 -11.34
N ASP A 103 -9.61 6.77 -12.60
CA ASP A 103 -8.30 6.88 -13.27
C ASP A 103 -7.40 7.98 -12.69
N TRP A 104 -7.95 9.02 -12.03
CA TRP A 104 -7.18 10.13 -11.47
C TRP A 104 -6.12 9.68 -10.45
N ILE A 105 -6.33 8.55 -9.77
CA ILE A 105 -5.40 8.02 -8.77
C ILE A 105 -4.07 7.53 -9.37
N ARG A 106 -3.99 7.41 -10.69
CA ARG A 106 -2.82 6.88 -11.41
C ARG A 106 -1.52 7.57 -10.99
N LEU A 107 -1.47 8.90 -11.09
CA LEU A 107 -0.26 9.65 -10.75
C LEU A 107 0.05 9.63 -9.26
N PRO A 108 -0.89 9.88 -8.34
CA PRO A 108 -0.67 9.67 -6.91
C PRO A 108 -0.15 8.27 -6.55
N ALA A 109 -0.66 7.22 -7.23
CA ALA A 109 -0.23 5.85 -6.98
C ALA A 109 1.23 5.60 -7.43
N ILE A 110 1.67 6.18 -8.54
CA ILE A 110 3.07 6.09 -8.99
C ILE A 110 3.99 6.82 -8.00
N ILE A 111 3.59 8.02 -7.53
CA ILE A 111 4.35 8.78 -6.54
C ILE A 111 4.47 7.99 -5.24
N TRP A 112 3.33 7.51 -4.70
CA TRP A 112 3.32 6.66 -3.50
C TRP A 112 4.25 5.45 -3.64
N ALA A 113 4.12 4.71 -4.75
CA ALA A 113 4.90 3.51 -4.98
C ALA A 113 6.41 3.80 -5.04
N SER A 114 6.80 4.92 -5.65
CA SER A 114 8.21 5.33 -5.74
C SER A 114 8.79 5.70 -4.37
N VAL A 115 8.03 6.44 -3.56
CA VAL A 115 8.46 6.81 -2.19
C VAL A 115 8.49 5.57 -1.28
N MET A 116 7.50 4.69 -1.38
CA MET A 116 7.45 3.43 -0.63
C MET A 116 8.67 2.56 -0.92
N MET A 117 9.02 2.35 -2.19
CA MET A 117 10.20 1.58 -2.57
C MET A 117 11.49 2.18 -2.02
N THR A 118 11.60 3.51 -2.02
CA THR A 118 12.75 4.21 -1.44
C THR A 118 12.83 3.97 0.07
N ASN A 119 11.71 4.12 0.79
CA ASN A 119 11.65 3.89 2.24
C ASN A 119 12.06 2.45 2.57
N VAL A 120 11.48 1.46 1.91
CA VAL A 120 11.80 0.04 2.15
C VAL A 120 13.24 -0.29 1.81
N THR A 121 13.81 0.34 0.76
CA THR A 121 15.23 0.16 0.43
C THR A 121 16.14 0.67 1.56
N ILE A 122 15.83 1.84 2.15
CA ILE A 122 16.58 2.40 3.27
C ILE A 122 16.45 1.49 4.50
N ILE A 123 15.22 1.06 4.82
CA ILE A 123 14.94 0.16 5.94
C ILE A 123 15.71 -1.16 5.78
N MET A 124 15.60 -1.81 4.63
CA MET A 124 16.29 -3.09 4.39
C MET A 124 17.82 -2.93 4.37
N SER A 125 18.34 -1.76 4.00
CA SER A 125 19.78 -1.49 4.10
C SER A 125 20.25 -1.48 5.55
N GLU A 126 19.48 -0.91 6.46
CA GLU A 126 19.76 -0.94 7.91
C GLU A 126 19.66 -2.36 8.46
N GLU A 127 18.60 -3.10 8.09
CA GLU A 127 18.37 -4.49 8.50
C GLU A 127 19.50 -5.45 8.08
N ILE A 128 20.18 -5.16 6.96
CA ILE A 128 21.25 -6.00 6.43
C ILE A 128 22.62 -5.58 6.94
N TRP A 129 22.91 -4.28 6.97
CA TRP A 129 24.27 -3.75 7.17
C TRP A 129 24.39 -2.72 8.30
N GLY A 130 23.27 -2.29 8.86
CA GLY A 130 23.26 -1.23 9.86
C GLY A 130 23.54 -1.71 11.28
N PRO A 131 23.68 -0.78 12.24
CA PRO A 131 23.87 -1.08 13.65
C PRO A 131 22.67 -1.80 14.30
N HIS A 132 21.48 -1.76 13.66
CA HIS A 132 20.26 -2.44 14.11
C HIS A 132 19.93 -3.64 13.21
N ALA A 133 20.94 -4.26 12.59
CA ALA A 133 20.74 -5.39 11.69
C ALA A 133 19.93 -6.52 12.35
N SER A 134 18.99 -7.08 11.61
CA SER A 134 18.12 -8.13 12.11
C SER A 134 18.88 -9.43 12.38
N PRO A 135 18.70 -10.04 13.57
CA PRO A 135 19.22 -11.38 13.85
C PRO A 135 18.48 -12.47 13.06
N ARG A 136 17.34 -12.14 12.46
CA ARG A 136 16.49 -13.05 11.68
C ARG A 136 16.12 -12.47 10.32
N LEU A 137 17.13 -12.00 9.61
CA LEU A 137 17.02 -11.28 8.34
C LEU A 137 16.06 -11.94 7.33
N ALA A 138 16.05 -13.27 7.20
CA ALA A 138 15.17 -13.96 6.26
C ALA A 138 13.68 -13.74 6.58
N ILE A 139 13.32 -13.70 7.87
CA ILE A 139 11.93 -13.46 8.31
C ILE A 139 11.56 -11.99 8.04
N VAL A 140 12.43 -11.06 8.45
CA VAL A 140 12.19 -9.61 8.25
C VAL A 140 12.10 -9.30 6.76
N THR A 141 12.98 -9.85 5.92
CA THR A 141 12.93 -9.68 4.46
C THR A 141 11.62 -10.22 3.89
N LEU A 142 11.17 -11.42 4.31
CA LEU A 142 9.91 -11.99 3.84
C LEU A 142 8.71 -11.13 4.23
N LEU A 143 8.70 -10.63 5.46
CA LEU A 143 7.62 -9.77 5.95
C LEU A 143 7.62 -8.39 5.26
N ASN A 144 8.79 -7.84 4.93
CA ASN A 144 8.90 -6.58 4.20
C ASN A 144 8.69 -6.70 2.68
N ALA A 145 8.76 -7.91 2.11
CA ALA A 145 8.62 -8.13 0.67
C ALA A 145 7.34 -7.53 0.05
N PRO A 146 6.16 -7.56 0.68
CA PRO A 146 4.96 -6.93 0.14
C PRO A 146 5.12 -5.42 -0.15
N TRP A 147 5.82 -4.68 0.71
CA TRP A 147 6.06 -3.24 0.55
C TRP A 147 7.07 -2.89 -0.55
N PHE A 148 7.69 -3.89 -1.15
CA PHE A 148 8.48 -3.75 -2.37
C PHE A 148 7.74 -4.27 -3.59
N LEU A 149 7.12 -5.45 -3.50
CA LEU A 149 6.48 -6.13 -4.62
C LEU A 149 5.19 -5.42 -5.09
N PHE A 150 4.33 -4.98 -4.15
CA PHE A 150 3.11 -4.26 -4.53
C PHE A 150 3.39 -2.92 -5.22
N PRO A 151 4.29 -2.05 -4.72
CA PRO A 151 4.69 -0.83 -5.43
C PRO A 151 5.21 -1.09 -6.85
N VAL A 152 6.08 -2.09 -7.04
CA VAL A 152 6.54 -2.48 -8.39
C VAL A 152 5.34 -2.85 -9.28
N GLY A 153 4.45 -3.69 -8.78
CA GLY A 153 3.23 -4.08 -9.49
C GLY A 153 2.31 -2.91 -9.81
N VAL A 154 2.15 -1.97 -8.86
CA VAL A 154 1.35 -0.74 -9.05
C VAL A 154 1.97 0.14 -10.11
N ILE A 155 3.29 0.38 -10.08
CA ILE A 155 3.97 1.15 -11.13
C ILE A 155 3.75 0.47 -12.49
N ALA A 156 4.02 -0.82 -12.59
CA ALA A 156 3.84 -1.57 -13.84
C ALA A 156 2.40 -1.52 -14.36
N ARG A 157 1.41 -1.56 -13.45
CA ARG A 157 -0.02 -1.47 -13.76
C ARG A 157 -0.42 -0.09 -14.24
N MET A 158 0.05 0.98 -13.54
CA MET A 158 -0.31 2.37 -13.81
C MET A 158 0.45 2.95 -15.02
N TRP A 159 1.64 2.42 -15.32
CA TRP A 159 2.45 2.88 -16.45
C TRP A 159 1.86 2.51 -17.80
N LYS A 160 1.17 1.37 -17.89
CA LYS A 160 0.65 0.80 -19.15
C LYS A 160 -0.46 1.61 -19.81
N SER A 161 -1.19 2.44 -19.06
CA SER A 161 -2.33 3.18 -19.59
C SER A 161 -2.60 4.46 -18.79
N GLU A 162 -2.96 5.54 -19.48
CA GLU A 162 -3.47 6.74 -18.85
C GLU A 162 -4.83 6.52 -18.17
N HIS A 163 -5.54 5.47 -18.60
CA HIS A 163 -6.85 5.09 -18.09
C HIS A 163 -6.84 3.64 -17.58
N PRO A 164 -6.18 3.39 -16.42
CA PRO A 164 -5.99 2.02 -15.94
C PRO A 164 -7.29 1.29 -15.59
N PHE A 165 -8.35 2.01 -15.29
CA PHE A 165 -9.62 1.44 -14.82
C PHE A 165 -10.80 1.60 -15.76
N THR A 166 -10.62 2.32 -16.88
CA THR A 166 -11.72 2.60 -17.82
C THR A 166 -11.34 2.28 -19.25
N VAL A 167 -12.35 1.93 -20.05
CA VAL A 167 -12.22 1.69 -21.50
C VAL A 167 -13.15 2.65 -22.27
N ALA A 168 -12.82 2.91 -23.53
CA ALA A 168 -13.75 3.65 -24.40
C ALA A 168 -15.10 2.92 -24.46
N ALA A 169 -16.19 3.64 -24.21
CA ALA A 169 -17.51 3.05 -24.38
C ALA A 169 -17.71 2.72 -25.86
N GLN A 170 -18.11 1.49 -26.17
CA GLN A 170 -18.49 1.15 -27.54
C GLN A 170 -19.71 2.00 -27.89
N THR A 171 -19.55 2.87 -28.89
CA THR A 171 -20.69 3.48 -29.55
C THR A 171 -21.34 2.37 -30.37
N THR A 172 -22.42 1.78 -29.85
CA THR A 172 -23.35 1.03 -30.69
C THR A 172 -23.87 2.02 -31.73
N ASN A 173 -23.38 1.86 -32.96
CA ASN A 173 -23.91 2.63 -34.10
C ASN A 173 -25.33 2.11 -34.36
N PRO A 174 -26.40 2.89 -34.18
CA PRO A 174 -27.76 2.40 -34.38
C PRO A 174 -28.17 2.31 -35.87
N ALA A 175 -27.23 2.41 -36.79
CA ALA A 175 -27.51 2.47 -38.23
C ALA A 175 -26.67 1.46 -39.02
N GLN A 176 -27.00 0.18 -38.90
CA GLN A 176 -26.96 -0.72 -40.03
C GLN A 176 -28.39 -1.19 -40.29
N PRO A 177 -29.06 -0.70 -41.35
CA PRO A 177 -30.32 -1.29 -41.75
C PRO A 177 -30.09 -2.75 -42.14
N GLU A 178 -30.93 -3.64 -41.61
CA GLU A 178 -30.95 -5.05 -42.00
C GLU A 178 -30.99 -5.16 -43.50
N PRO A 179 -30.16 -6.03 -44.14
CA PRO A 179 -30.28 -6.25 -45.57
C PRO A 179 -31.64 -6.82 -45.86
N LEU A 180 -32.44 -6.12 -46.68
CA LEU A 180 -33.71 -6.59 -47.21
C LEU A 180 -33.49 -7.98 -47.79
N LYS A 181 -34.13 -8.98 -47.18
CA LYS A 181 -34.27 -10.31 -47.79
C LYS A 181 -35.05 -10.11 -49.10
N GLU A 182 -34.36 -10.16 -50.24
CA GLU A 182 -35.00 -10.33 -51.52
C GLU A 182 -35.77 -11.65 -51.51
N ALA A 183 -37.09 -11.49 -51.57
CA ALA A 183 -38.00 -12.63 -51.83
C ALA A 183 -37.93 -12.96 -53.31
N ALA A 184 -37.44 -14.15 -53.60
CA ALA A 184 -37.61 -14.83 -54.91
C ALA A 184 -38.74 -15.86 -54.79
#